data_a114b40943e76001717c035f75fd801b
#
_entry.id   a114b40943e76001717c035f75fd801b
#
_cell.length_a   1.000
_cell.length_b   1.000
_cell.length_c   1.000
_cell.angle_alpha   90.00
_cell.angle_beta   90.00
_cell.angle_gamma   90.00
#
_symmetry.space_group_name_H-M   'P 1'
#
loop_
_entity.id
_entity.type
_entity.pdbx_description
1 polymer ?
#
loop_
_entity_poly.entity_id
_entity_poly.type
_entity_poly.pdbx_seq_one_letter_code
_entity_poly.pdbx_strand_id
1 'polypeptide(L)'
;MSKKYASQDWEGHKPATSAVLLDVITTATTGSAKVSRADRVLFTACEFWASARNGSLHSQLSDDPVTQLRAAEAAFTVIGLRQAASIVQRARMDMMRTAPPVPLQVVTGNLERELAALDEPVDQMIADFANRQALDRLS
;
A
#
# COMPACT_ATOMS: atom_id res chain seq x y z
N MET A 1 -14.74 10.97 7.10
CA MET A 1 -15.78 11.43 6.26
C MET A 1 -15.77 10.78 4.91
N SER A 2 -16.82 10.02 4.66
CA SER A 2 -16.98 9.29 3.40
C SER A 2 -16.91 10.19 2.18
N LYS A 3 -17.35 11.43 2.31
CA LYS A 3 -17.35 12.36 1.19
C LYS A 3 -15.96 12.62 0.63
N LYS A 4 -14.92 12.47 1.42
CA LYS A 4 -13.56 12.67 0.93
C LYS A 4 -13.15 11.61 -0.07
N TYR A 5 -13.64 10.41 0.10
CA TYR A 5 -13.34 9.34 -0.85
C TYR A 5 -13.99 9.56 -2.19
N ALA A 6 -15.12 10.22 -2.18
CA ALA A 6 -15.86 10.53 -3.39
C ALA A 6 -15.60 11.95 -3.89
N SER A 7 -14.56 12.60 -3.41
CA SER A 7 -14.30 13.98 -3.77
C SER A 7 -13.83 14.10 -5.21
N GLN A 8 -13.92 15.31 -5.73
CA GLN A 8 -13.53 15.61 -7.10
C GLN A 8 -12.07 15.36 -7.37
N ASP A 9 -11.27 15.29 -6.33
CA ASP A 9 -9.83 15.05 -6.46
C ASP A 9 -9.52 13.71 -7.10
N TRP A 10 -10.50 12.83 -7.14
CA TRP A 10 -10.31 11.53 -7.78
C TRP A 10 -10.18 11.60 -9.29
N GLU A 11 -10.40 12.72 -9.88
CA GLU A 11 -10.43 12.84 -11.32
C GLU A 11 -9.04 12.76 -11.93
N GLY A 12 -8.45 11.59 -11.86
CA GLY A 12 -7.20 11.30 -12.53
C GLY A 12 -5.95 11.87 -11.86
N HIS A 13 -6.06 12.31 -10.64
CA HIS A 13 -4.94 12.95 -9.96
C HIS A 13 -4.33 12.08 -8.87
N LYS A 14 -3.02 11.98 -8.90
CA LYS A 14 -2.30 11.28 -7.84
C LYS A 14 -2.52 11.88 -6.45
N PRO A 15 -2.65 13.19 -6.29
CA PRO A 15 -2.96 13.76 -4.98
C PRO A 15 -4.22 13.20 -4.35
N ALA A 16 -5.12 12.65 -5.14
CA ALA A 16 -6.33 12.02 -4.59
C ALA A 16 -6.00 10.83 -3.71
N THR A 17 -5.03 10.01 -4.14
CA THR A 17 -4.60 8.87 -3.33
C THR A 17 -3.98 9.33 -2.03
N SER A 18 -3.21 10.41 -2.06
CA SER A 18 -2.62 10.97 -0.85
C SER A 18 -3.68 11.52 0.11
N ALA A 19 -4.74 12.12 -0.43
CA ALA A 19 -5.83 12.63 0.38
C ALA A 19 -6.55 11.48 1.10
N VAL A 20 -6.77 10.37 0.40
CA VAL A 20 -7.38 9.19 0.99
C VAL A 20 -6.50 8.65 2.10
N LEU A 21 -5.20 8.59 1.86
CA LEU A 21 -4.26 8.11 2.86
C LEU A 21 -4.32 8.95 4.13
N LEU A 22 -4.32 10.27 3.99
CA LEU A 22 -4.42 11.16 5.13
C LEU A 22 -5.71 10.95 5.91
N ASP A 23 -6.81 10.74 5.22
CA ASP A 23 -8.09 10.50 5.86
C ASP A 23 -8.09 9.19 6.66
N VAL A 24 -7.49 8.15 6.08
CA VAL A 24 -7.37 6.87 6.76
C VAL A 24 -6.46 6.98 7.99
N ILE A 25 -5.34 7.67 7.84
CA ILE A 25 -4.42 7.88 8.96
C ILE A 25 -5.12 8.66 10.08
N THR A 26 -5.83 9.70 9.74
CA THR A 26 -6.55 10.50 10.73
C THR A 26 -7.56 9.63 11.47
N THR A 27 -8.29 8.81 10.75
CA THR A 27 -9.26 7.90 11.35
C THR A 27 -8.57 6.93 12.31
N ALA A 28 -7.44 6.39 11.92
CA ALA A 28 -6.70 5.44 12.73
C ALA A 28 -6.11 6.08 13.98
N THR A 29 -5.64 7.34 13.87
CA THR A 29 -4.95 8.00 14.98
C THR A 29 -5.87 8.72 15.94
N THR A 30 -7.10 9.03 15.54
CA THR A 30 -8.05 9.71 16.43
C THR A 30 -8.69 8.78 17.44
N GLY A 31 -8.20 7.56 17.54
CA GLY A 31 -8.71 6.65 18.53
C GLY A 31 -10.05 6.03 18.17
N SER A 32 -10.41 6.12 16.92
CA SER A 32 -11.56 5.37 16.46
C SER A 32 -11.25 3.91 16.72
N ALA A 33 -11.93 3.32 17.67
CA ALA A 33 -11.66 1.97 18.09
C ALA A 33 -11.86 0.95 16.98
N LYS A 34 -12.44 1.36 15.86
CA LYS A 34 -12.82 0.43 14.81
C LYS A 34 -12.38 0.90 13.44
N VAL A 35 -11.09 0.88 13.23
CA VAL A 35 -10.55 0.97 11.88
C VAL A 35 -10.98 -0.32 11.18
N SER A 36 -11.76 -0.21 10.11
CA SER A 36 -12.25 -1.38 9.41
C SER A 36 -11.08 -2.11 8.75
N ARG A 37 -11.32 -3.38 8.43
CA ARG A 37 -10.31 -4.17 7.71
C ARG A 37 -9.99 -3.53 6.38
N ALA A 38 -11.00 -3.01 5.69
CA ALA A 38 -10.81 -2.34 4.41
C ALA A 38 -9.93 -1.10 4.55
N ASP A 39 -10.11 -0.34 5.61
CA ASP A 39 -9.29 0.84 5.86
C ASP A 39 -7.83 0.46 6.12
N ARG A 40 -7.60 -0.64 6.83
CA ARG A 40 -6.24 -1.14 7.06
C ARG A 40 -5.57 -1.56 5.76
N VAL A 41 -6.32 -2.25 4.91
CA VAL A 41 -5.82 -2.66 3.59
C VAL A 41 -5.42 -1.42 2.80
N LEU A 42 -6.30 -0.44 2.75
CA LEU A 42 -6.06 0.78 2.00
C LEU A 42 -4.85 1.54 2.55
N PHE A 43 -4.78 1.70 3.86
CA PHE A 43 -3.66 2.39 4.50
C PHE A 43 -2.34 1.68 4.20
N THR A 44 -2.31 0.37 4.36
CA THR A 44 -1.10 -0.41 4.13
C THR A 44 -0.62 -0.29 2.69
N ALA A 45 -1.54 -0.42 1.74
CA ALA A 45 -1.20 -0.33 0.33
C ALA A 45 -0.69 1.06 -0.03
N CYS A 46 -1.38 2.10 0.44
CA CYS A 46 -0.99 3.48 0.15
C CYS A 46 0.37 3.82 0.74
N GLU A 47 0.60 3.44 1.97
CA GLU A 47 1.85 3.73 2.64
C GLU A 47 3.02 3.03 1.96
N PHE A 48 2.84 1.76 1.66
CA PHE A 48 3.88 0.99 0.99
C PHE A 48 4.18 1.54 -0.41
N TRP A 49 3.13 1.81 -1.17
CA TRP A 49 3.27 2.34 -2.52
C TRP A 49 3.93 3.72 -2.53
N ALA A 50 3.54 4.59 -1.63
CA ALA A 50 4.14 5.91 -1.52
C ALA A 50 5.62 5.82 -1.16
N SER A 51 5.97 4.94 -0.23
CA SER A 51 7.37 4.72 0.15
C SER A 51 8.19 4.18 -1.01
N ALA A 52 7.62 3.26 -1.78
CA ALA A 52 8.32 2.73 -2.95
C ALA A 52 8.58 3.84 -3.98
N ARG A 53 7.64 4.72 -4.16
CA ARG A 53 7.76 5.77 -5.15
C ARG A 53 8.75 6.87 -4.76
N ASN A 54 8.89 7.14 -3.47
CA ASN A 54 9.79 8.20 -3.02
C ASN A 54 11.14 7.68 -2.52
N GLY A 55 11.40 6.38 -2.67
CA GLY A 55 12.69 5.81 -2.32
C GLY A 55 12.90 5.58 -0.84
N SER A 56 11.86 5.51 -0.04
CA SER A 56 11.96 5.37 1.41
C SER A 56 11.61 4.00 1.95
N LEU A 57 11.54 2.97 1.08
CA LEU A 57 11.18 1.61 1.53
C LEU A 57 12.17 1.06 2.54
N HIS A 58 13.45 1.31 2.36
CA HIS A 58 14.44 0.80 3.31
C HIS A 58 14.16 1.30 4.72
N SER A 59 13.88 2.57 4.85
CA SER A 59 13.55 3.17 6.13
C SER A 59 12.25 2.60 6.70
N GLN A 60 11.24 2.45 5.87
CA GLN A 60 9.95 1.95 6.29
C GLN A 60 10.01 0.50 6.77
N LEU A 61 10.81 -0.34 6.11
CA LEU A 61 10.86 -1.77 6.38
C LEU A 61 11.92 -2.16 7.41
N SER A 62 12.65 -1.20 7.96
CA SER A 62 13.83 -1.50 8.76
C SER A 62 13.54 -2.24 10.07
N ASP A 63 12.34 -2.05 10.65
CA ASP A 63 12.02 -2.67 11.95
C ASP A 63 11.65 -4.16 11.83
N ASP A 64 10.73 -4.46 10.91
CA ASP A 64 10.24 -5.83 10.76
C ASP A 64 9.88 -6.07 9.31
N PRO A 65 10.89 -6.24 8.45
CA PRO A 65 10.65 -6.29 7.01
C PRO A 65 9.75 -7.43 6.58
N VAL A 66 9.90 -8.61 7.14
CA VAL A 66 9.12 -9.77 6.71
C VAL A 66 7.63 -9.56 7.01
N THR A 67 7.31 -9.10 8.20
CA THR A 67 5.91 -8.85 8.58
C THR A 67 5.31 -7.73 7.74
N GLN A 68 6.09 -6.67 7.50
CA GLN A 68 5.60 -5.53 6.71
C GLN A 68 5.41 -5.91 5.24
N LEU A 69 6.30 -6.72 4.69
CA LEU A 69 6.14 -7.21 3.31
C LEU A 69 4.92 -8.12 3.20
N ARG A 70 4.69 -8.96 4.20
CA ARG A 70 3.51 -9.82 4.21
C ARG A 70 2.23 -9.00 4.24
N ALA A 71 2.20 -7.95 5.04
CA ALA A 71 1.04 -7.07 5.10
C ALA A 71 0.80 -6.36 3.77
N ALA A 72 1.85 -5.88 3.12
CA ALA A 72 1.75 -5.23 1.81
C ALA A 72 1.26 -6.20 0.74
N GLU A 73 1.78 -7.42 0.74
CA GLU A 73 1.34 -8.46 -0.18
C GLU A 73 -0.15 -8.74 -0.03
N ALA A 74 -0.60 -8.89 1.20
CA ALA A 74 -2.01 -9.14 1.48
C ALA A 74 -2.88 -7.97 1.03
N ALA A 75 -2.45 -6.75 1.29
CA ALA A 75 -3.19 -5.56 0.90
C ALA A 75 -3.32 -5.45 -0.61
N PHE A 76 -2.22 -5.64 -1.34
CA PHE A 76 -2.25 -5.60 -2.79
C PHE A 76 -3.14 -6.70 -3.36
N THR A 77 -3.11 -7.88 -2.76
CA THR A 77 -3.97 -8.99 -3.19
C THR A 77 -5.45 -8.65 -3.04
N VAL A 78 -5.83 -8.06 -1.92
CA VAL A 78 -7.22 -7.68 -1.68
C VAL A 78 -7.69 -6.62 -2.68
N ILE A 79 -6.82 -5.68 -3.02
CA ILE A 79 -7.15 -4.63 -3.98
C ILE A 79 -7.22 -5.18 -5.42
N GLY A 80 -6.55 -6.30 -5.67
CA GLY A 80 -6.51 -6.89 -7.00
C GLY A 80 -5.25 -6.58 -7.78
N LEU A 81 -4.25 -6.05 -7.09
CA LEU A 81 -2.95 -5.72 -7.69
C LEU A 81 -2.05 -6.95 -7.69
N ARG A 82 -2.31 -7.87 -8.62
CA ARG A 82 -1.63 -9.16 -8.62
C ARG A 82 -0.14 -9.06 -8.91
N GLN A 83 0.26 -8.20 -9.82
CA GLN A 83 1.68 -8.06 -10.17
C GLN A 83 2.44 -7.45 -9.00
N ALA A 84 1.89 -6.41 -8.39
CA ALA A 84 2.50 -5.81 -7.22
C ALA A 84 2.61 -6.82 -6.07
N ALA A 85 1.56 -7.58 -5.83
CA ALA A 85 1.56 -8.61 -4.79
C ALA A 85 2.64 -9.66 -5.05
N SER A 86 2.79 -10.09 -6.30
CA SER A 86 3.79 -11.08 -6.67
C SER A 86 5.21 -10.57 -6.46
N ILE A 87 5.45 -9.32 -6.80
CA ILE A 87 6.77 -8.68 -6.59
C ILE A 87 7.10 -8.64 -5.09
N VAL A 88 6.15 -8.23 -4.29
CA VAL A 88 6.34 -8.15 -2.84
C VAL A 88 6.55 -9.53 -2.24
N GLN A 89 5.83 -10.54 -2.75
CA GLN A 89 6.00 -11.91 -2.29
C GLN A 89 7.42 -12.41 -2.54
N ARG A 90 7.96 -12.16 -3.72
CA ARG A 90 9.33 -12.58 -4.03
C ARG A 90 10.33 -11.89 -3.10
N ALA A 91 10.13 -10.62 -2.84
CA ALA A 91 10.99 -9.88 -1.92
C ALA A 91 10.93 -10.48 -0.52
N ARG A 92 9.74 -10.83 -0.05
CA ARG A 92 9.57 -11.45 1.25
C ARG A 92 10.29 -12.80 1.32
N MET A 93 10.19 -13.59 0.25
CA MET A 93 10.86 -14.88 0.20
C MET A 93 12.38 -14.71 0.19
N ASP A 94 12.89 -13.70 -0.49
CA ASP A 94 14.32 -13.40 -0.46
C ASP A 94 14.79 -13.05 0.95
N MET A 95 13.98 -12.29 1.68
CA MET A 95 14.31 -11.93 3.07
C MET A 95 14.31 -13.14 3.99
N MET A 96 13.54 -14.16 3.65
CA MET A 96 13.44 -15.36 4.47
C MET A 96 14.50 -16.41 4.11
N ARG A 97 15.28 -16.16 3.07
CA ARG A 97 16.33 -17.08 2.66
C ARG A 97 17.39 -17.19 3.74
N THR A 98 17.81 -18.41 4.04
CA THR A 98 18.70 -18.63 5.16
C THR A 98 20.17 -18.44 4.83
N ALA A 99 20.59 -18.73 3.59
CA ALA A 99 22.01 -18.58 3.23
C ALA A 99 22.16 -18.50 1.71
N PRO A 100 22.84 -17.46 1.20
CA PRO A 100 23.21 -16.26 1.94
C PRO A 100 22.00 -15.35 2.07
N PRO A 101 21.87 -14.66 3.18
CA PRO A 101 20.76 -13.70 3.32
C PRO A 101 20.94 -12.55 2.35
N VAL A 102 19.85 -12.10 1.76
CA VAL A 102 19.88 -10.93 0.88
C VAL A 102 19.74 -9.69 1.77
N PRO A 103 20.69 -8.74 1.69
CA PRO A 103 20.60 -7.53 2.51
C PRO A 103 19.33 -6.74 2.22
N LEU A 104 18.74 -6.17 3.27
CA LEU A 104 17.51 -5.38 3.13
C LEU A 104 17.68 -4.27 2.08
N GLN A 105 18.83 -3.64 2.05
CA GLN A 105 19.11 -2.57 1.10
C GLN A 105 18.96 -3.04 -0.35
N VAL A 106 19.42 -4.25 -0.64
CA VAL A 106 19.30 -4.83 -1.98
C VAL A 106 17.83 -5.15 -2.29
N VAL A 107 17.14 -5.74 -1.32
CA VAL A 107 15.73 -6.11 -1.49
C VAL A 107 14.87 -4.87 -1.77
N THR A 108 15.06 -3.81 -0.99
CA THR A 108 14.26 -2.60 -1.18
C THR A 108 14.59 -1.90 -2.49
N GLY A 109 15.86 -1.89 -2.89
CA GLY A 109 16.24 -1.31 -4.17
C GLY A 109 15.62 -2.06 -5.34
N ASN A 110 15.59 -3.38 -5.28
CA ASN A 110 14.94 -4.19 -6.29
C ASN A 110 13.43 -3.96 -6.31
N LEU A 111 12.81 -3.90 -5.13
CA LEU A 111 11.38 -3.62 -5.01
C LEU A 111 11.01 -2.30 -5.68
N GLU A 112 11.76 -1.26 -5.37
CA GLU A 112 11.47 0.07 -5.92
C GLU A 112 11.56 0.06 -7.43
N ARG A 113 12.57 -0.61 -7.98
CA ARG A 113 12.72 -0.71 -9.44
C ARG A 113 11.59 -1.53 -10.08
N GLU A 114 11.28 -2.67 -9.50
CA GLU A 114 10.25 -3.54 -10.08
C GLU A 114 8.87 -2.92 -9.99
N LEU A 115 8.57 -2.26 -8.88
CA LEU A 115 7.29 -1.58 -8.73
C LEU A 115 7.17 -0.38 -9.67
N ALA A 116 8.28 0.33 -9.89
CA ALA A 116 8.27 1.45 -10.84
C ALA A 116 8.06 1.01 -12.28
N ALA A 117 8.42 -0.23 -12.60
CA ALA A 117 8.28 -0.77 -13.95
C ALA A 117 6.95 -1.49 -14.18
N LEU A 118 6.04 -1.48 -13.21
CA LEU A 118 4.77 -2.18 -13.34
C LEU A 118 3.88 -1.56 -14.40
N ASP A 119 3.19 -2.42 -15.13
CA ASP A 119 2.16 -2.01 -16.06
C ASP A 119 0.80 -1.85 -15.38
N GLU A 120 0.64 -2.39 -14.17
CA GLU A 120 -0.62 -2.25 -13.45
C GLU A 120 -0.87 -0.80 -13.08
N PRO A 121 -2.12 -0.32 -13.24
CA PRO A 121 -2.46 1.05 -12.85
C PRO A 121 -2.69 1.13 -11.34
N VAL A 122 -1.61 1.09 -10.58
CA VAL A 122 -1.67 0.96 -9.11
C VAL A 122 -2.45 2.10 -8.47
N ASP A 123 -2.15 3.34 -8.85
CA ASP A 123 -2.84 4.49 -8.28
C ASP A 123 -4.34 4.42 -8.55
N GLN A 124 -4.71 4.05 -9.77
CA GLN A 124 -6.11 3.97 -10.15
C GLN A 124 -6.83 2.87 -9.39
N MET A 125 -6.20 1.72 -9.26
CA MET A 125 -6.82 0.60 -8.57
C MET A 125 -6.97 0.85 -7.08
N ILE A 126 -6.02 1.53 -6.46
CA ILE A 126 -6.14 1.94 -5.07
C ILE A 126 -7.30 2.94 -4.92
N ALA A 127 -7.38 3.91 -5.83
CA ALA A 127 -8.46 4.90 -5.81
C ALA A 127 -9.82 4.25 -5.99
N ASP A 128 -9.92 3.30 -6.91
CA ASP A 128 -11.18 2.58 -7.14
C ASP A 128 -11.59 1.79 -5.90
N PHE A 129 -10.64 1.14 -5.27
CA PHE A 129 -10.90 0.41 -4.04
C PHE A 129 -11.41 1.35 -2.95
N ALA A 130 -10.77 2.50 -2.78
CA ALA A 130 -11.18 3.50 -1.79
C ALA A 130 -12.59 4.00 -2.06
N ASN A 131 -12.91 4.26 -3.33
CA ASN A 131 -14.25 4.71 -3.71
C ASN A 131 -15.32 3.67 -3.42
N ARG A 132 -15.03 2.40 -3.68
CA ARG A 132 -15.98 1.33 -3.37
C ARG A 132 -16.24 1.27 -1.88
N GLN A 133 -15.21 1.42 -1.06
CA GLN A 133 -15.37 1.41 0.39
C GLN A 133 -16.19 2.60 0.87
N ALA A 134 -15.99 3.76 0.27
CA ALA A 134 -16.76 4.95 0.61
C ALA A 134 -18.24 4.77 0.28
N LEU A 135 -18.53 4.18 -0.89
CA LEU A 135 -19.91 3.91 -1.28
C LEU A 135 -20.58 2.90 -0.34
N ASP A 136 -19.84 1.88 0.07
CA ASP A 136 -20.37 0.89 1.01
C ASP A 136 -20.73 1.55 2.34
N ARG A 137 -19.95 2.52 2.79
CA ARG A 137 -20.25 3.25 4.03
C ARG A 137 -21.48 4.13 3.90
N LEU A 138 -21.75 4.60 2.71
CA LEU A 138 -22.92 5.44 2.46
C LEU A 138 -24.19 4.64 2.32
N SER A 139 -24.06 3.36 2.11
CA SER A 139 -25.22 2.46 2.02
C SER A 139 -25.73 2.11 3.42
#